data_acd52234d575b0edd9a8a14684bde28a
#
_entry.id   acd52234d575b0edd9a8a14684bde28a
#
_cell.length_a   1.000
_cell.length_b   1.000
_cell.length_c   1.000
_cell.angle_alpha   90.00
_cell.angle_beta   90.00
_cell.angle_gamma   90.00
#
_symmetry.space_group_name_H-M   'P 1'
#
loop_
_entity.id
_entity.type
_entity.pdbx_description
1 polymer ?
#
loop_
_entity_poly.entity_id
_entity_poly.type
_entity_poly.pdbx_seq_one_letter_code
_entity_poly.pdbx_strand_id
1 'polypeptide(L)'
;MKLHADLSRRAVVNSFDLDWLPSPMAGVYRRMLDRIGGEVARATSIVRYEPESFFSSHTHSGGEEFLVLEGVFSDEHGDYGPGTYVRNPVGSSHTPFSKQGGTIFVKLQQFHPLDQTPVCVDTKAACWQGGSVDGITALPLHQYENEVVSLIKCEPGVSFPDSVQAGGEEVLVLDGVLSDELGHYEKGTWIRNPPASHQQRYSKQGCLLYIKTGHLAASSKVG
;
A
#
# COMPACT_ATOMS: atom_id res chain seq x y z
N MET A 1 -19.58 -6.24 2.02
CA MET A 1 -19.37 -4.79 2.20
C MET A 1 -18.78 -4.20 0.93
N LYS A 2 -19.18 -2.98 0.55
CA LYS A 2 -18.59 -2.22 -0.57
C LYS A 2 -18.20 -0.85 -0.06
N LEU A 3 -16.91 -0.54 -0.07
CA LEU A 3 -16.33 0.74 0.30
C LEU A 3 -15.38 1.18 -0.80
N HIS A 4 -15.59 2.34 -1.39
CA HIS A 4 -14.83 2.83 -2.54
C HIS A 4 -14.67 1.76 -3.63
N ALA A 5 -15.73 0.94 -3.85
CA ALA A 5 -15.69 -0.27 -4.67
C ALA A 5 -15.68 -0.03 -6.19
N ASP A 6 -15.99 1.19 -6.63
CA ASP A 6 -15.94 1.58 -8.04
C ASP A 6 -14.51 2.01 -8.40
N LEU A 7 -13.76 1.09 -9.01
CA LEU A 7 -12.36 1.33 -9.39
C LEU A 7 -12.20 2.29 -10.57
N SER A 8 -13.28 2.64 -11.26
CA SER A 8 -13.28 3.66 -12.32
C SER A 8 -13.36 5.09 -11.77
N ARG A 9 -13.52 5.24 -10.46
CA ARG A 9 -13.63 6.54 -9.79
C ARG A 9 -12.42 6.79 -8.90
N ARG A 10 -11.98 8.04 -8.88
CA ARG A 10 -10.99 8.50 -7.91
C ARG A 10 -11.56 8.37 -6.48
N ALA A 11 -10.70 7.96 -5.55
CA ALA A 11 -10.98 7.96 -4.11
C ALA A 11 -9.82 8.63 -3.38
N VAL A 12 -10.13 9.43 -2.38
CA VAL A 12 -9.16 10.09 -1.50
C VAL A 12 -9.65 9.95 -0.07
N VAL A 13 -8.83 9.41 0.80
CA VAL A 13 -9.16 9.13 2.20
C VAL A 13 -7.94 9.43 3.06
N ASN A 14 -8.05 10.36 4.01
CA ASN A 14 -7.05 10.46 5.06
C ASN A 14 -7.36 9.39 6.12
N SER A 15 -6.43 8.47 6.33
CA SER A 15 -6.63 7.37 7.28
C SER A 15 -6.76 7.86 8.72
N PHE A 16 -6.24 9.04 9.06
CA PHE A 16 -6.35 9.61 10.40
C PHE A 16 -7.74 10.13 10.72
N ASP A 17 -8.56 10.42 9.69
CA ASP A 17 -9.96 10.83 9.85
C ASP A 17 -10.91 9.64 10.08
N LEU A 18 -10.40 8.41 9.96
CA LEU A 18 -11.20 7.20 10.12
C LEU A 18 -11.11 6.65 11.55
N ASP A 19 -12.23 6.18 12.06
CA ASP A 19 -12.26 5.42 13.30
C ASP A 19 -11.57 4.05 13.16
N TRP A 20 -10.96 3.60 14.25
CA TRP A 20 -10.48 2.23 14.37
C TRP A 20 -11.64 1.27 14.60
N LEU A 21 -11.92 0.41 13.63
CA LEU A 21 -12.94 -0.61 13.72
C LEU A 21 -12.31 -1.95 14.14
N PRO A 22 -12.93 -2.68 15.09
CA PRO A 22 -12.39 -3.97 15.49
C PRO A 22 -12.40 -4.96 14.33
N SER A 23 -11.37 -5.80 14.25
CA SER A 23 -11.36 -6.99 13.42
C SER A 23 -12.04 -8.15 14.15
N PRO A 24 -12.27 -9.31 13.52
CA PRO A 24 -12.74 -10.50 14.22
C PRO A 24 -11.77 -11.02 15.31
N MET A 25 -10.49 -10.62 15.23
CA MET A 25 -9.48 -11.01 16.22
C MET A 25 -9.29 -9.91 17.26
N ALA A 26 -9.28 -10.31 18.52
CA ALA A 26 -9.09 -9.38 19.64
C ALA A 26 -7.73 -8.69 19.57
N GLY A 27 -7.67 -7.40 19.90
CA GLY A 27 -6.46 -6.59 19.85
C GLY A 27 -6.03 -6.19 18.42
N VAL A 28 -6.84 -6.48 17.40
CA VAL A 28 -6.56 -6.08 16.02
C VAL A 28 -7.66 -5.15 15.50
N TYR A 29 -7.26 -4.00 14.98
CA TYR A 29 -8.18 -2.95 14.52
C TYR A 29 -7.83 -2.52 13.09
N ARG A 30 -8.85 -2.03 12.37
CA ARG A 30 -8.73 -1.66 10.95
C ARG A 30 -9.29 -0.27 10.70
N ARG A 31 -8.57 0.51 9.88
CA ARG A 31 -9.08 1.66 9.14
C ARG A 31 -9.16 1.26 7.67
N MET A 32 -10.36 1.02 7.19
CA MET A 32 -10.58 0.50 5.84
C MET A 32 -10.57 1.64 4.82
N LEU A 33 -9.68 1.55 3.82
CA LEU A 33 -9.53 2.55 2.75
C LEU A 33 -10.35 2.17 1.52
N ASP A 34 -10.29 0.90 1.10
CA ASP A 34 -11.23 0.31 0.15
C ASP A 34 -11.58 -1.12 0.51
N ARG A 35 -12.74 -1.60 0.02
CA ARG A 35 -13.15 -2.99 0.25
C ARG A 35 -14.21 -3.44 -0.73
N ILE A 36 -14.01 -4.64 -1.31
CA ILE A 36 -14.99 -5.35 -2.13
C ILE A 36 -15.07 -6.78 -1.63
N GLY A 37 -16.13 -7.11 -0.89
CA GLY A 37 -16.34 -8.44 -0.33
C GLY A 37 -16.74 -8.45 1.14
N GLY A 38 -16.74 -9.64 1.74
CA GLY A 38 -16.97 -9.91 3.16
C GLY A 38 -15.69 -9.89 3.99
N GLU A 39 -15.44 -10.91 4.82
CA GLU A 39 -14.15 -11.04 5.53
C GLU A 39 -13.03 -11.40 4.55
N VAL A 40 -13.25 -12.32 3.64
CA VAL A 40 -12.36 -12.53 2.49
C VAL A 40 -12.74 -11.52 1.42
N ALA A 41 -11.86 -10.55 1.16
CA ALA A 41 -12.17 -9.40 0.33
C ALA A 41 -10.94 -8.84 -0.37
N ARG A 42 -11.12 -8.30 -1.58
CA ARG A 42 -10.18 -7.31 -2.09
C ARG A 42 -10.26 -6.10 -1.17
N ALA A 43 -9.16 -5.77 -0.52
CA ALA A 43 -9.15 -4.70 0.46
C ALA A 43 -7.80 -3.99 0.56
N THR A 44 -7.86 -2.70 0.86
CA THR A 44 -6.73 -1.87 1.27
C THR A 44 -7.07 -1.25 2.63
N SER A 45 -6.18 -1.40 3.61
CA SER A 45 -6.45 -0.96 4.98
C SER A 45 -5.17 -0.55 5.70
N ILE A 46 -5.32 0.30 6.73
CA ILE A 46 -4.34 0.41 7.80
C ILE A 46 -4.82 -0.54 8.91
N VAL A 47 -3.94 -1.43 9.36
CA VAL A 47 -4.25 -2.40 10.43
C VAL A 47 -3.31 -2.18 11.60
N ARG A 48 -3.88 -2.05 12.78
CA ARG A 48 -3.15 -1.91 14.05
C ARG A 48 -3.31 -3.18 14.87
N TYR A 49 -2.18 -3.68 15.32
CA TYR A 49 -2.04 -4.74 16.32
C TYR A 49 -1.70 -4.12 17.67
N GLU A 50 -2.47 -4.40 18.69
CA GLU A 50 -2.10 -4.06 20.07
C GLU A 50 -0.95 -4.97 20.56
N PRO A 51 -0.21 -4.56 21.60
CA PRO A 51 0.76 -5.45 22.23
C PRO A 51 0.15 -6.79 22.62
N GLU A 52 0.92 -7.87 22.45
CA GLU A 52 0.52 -9.27 22.72
C GLU A 52 -0.71 -9.75 21.92
N SER A 53 -1.01 -9.11 20.78
CA SER A 53 -2.09 -9.54 19.89
C SER A 53 -1.58 -10.49 18.82
N PHE A 54 -2.48 -11.33 18.30
CA PHE A 54 -2.21 -12.28 17.23
C PHE A 54 -3.40 -12.41 16.30
N PHE A 55 -3.12 -12.91 15.10
CA PHE A 55 -4.15 -13.33 14.16
C PHE A 55 -4.02 -14.85 13.94
N SER A 56 -5.12 -15.56 13.76
CA SER A 56 -5.07 -16.99 13.48
C SER A 56 -4.31 -17.29 12.18
N SER A 57 -3.67 -18.45 12.13
CA SER A 57 -3.05 -18.94 10.90
C SER A 57 -4.04 -18.91 9.75
N HIS A 58 -3.62 -18.36 8.62
CA HIS A 58 -4.48 -18.22 7.45
C HIS A 58 -3.67 -18.28 6.15
N THR A 59 -4.39 -18.58 5.06
CA THR A 59 -3.82 -18.69 3.72
C THR A 59 -4.28 -17.51 2.86
N HIS A 60 -3.37 -16.93 2.11
CA HIS A 60 -3.62 -15.79 1.21
C HIS A 60 -4.15 -16.28 -0.14
N SER A 61 -5.47 -16.46 -0.27
CA SER A 61 -6.11 -16.97 -1.49
C SER A 61 -6.00 -16.04 -2.70
N GLY A 62 -5.68 -14.78 -2.51
CA GLY A 62 -5.45 -13.77 -3.57
C GLY A 62 -4.21 -12.91 -3.33
N GLY A 63 -3.28 -13.42 -2.50
CA GLY A 63 -2.06 -12.72 -2.11
C GLY A 63 -2.28 -11.63 -1.07
N GLU A 64 -1.20 -11.29 -0.40
CA GLU A 64 -1.10 -10.20 0.56
C GLU A 64 0.18 -9.41 0.33
N GLU A 65 0.12 -8.09 0.39
CA GLU A 65 1.30 -7.26 0.55
C GLU A 65 1.10 -6.27 1.68
N PHE A 66 2.16 -5.99 2.43
CA PHE A 66 2.11 -4.99 3.49
C PHE A 66 3.40 -4.18 3.60
N LEU A 67 3.25 -2.98 4.14
CA LEU A 67 4.34 -2.12 4.58
C LEU A 67 4.16 -1.83 6.06
N VAL A 68 5.17 -2.12 6.88
CA VAL A 68 5.14 -1.80 8.31
C VAL A 68 5.34 -0.30 8.48
N LEU A 69 4.37 0.36 9.09
CA LEU A 69 4.37 1.80 9.34
C LEU A 69 4.98 2.14 10.71
N GLU A 70 4.59 1.38 11.75
CA GLU A 70 5.00 1.60 13.13
C GLU A 70 5.09 0.28 13.89
N GLY A 71 5.90 0.25 14.95
CA GLY A 71 6.04 -0.91 15.82
C GLY A 71 6.71 -2.11 15.15
N VAL A 72 6.36 -3.32 15.55
CA VAL A 72 6.91 -4.56 15.00
C VAL A 72 5.76 -5.52 14.67
N PHE A 73 5.68 -5.90 13.41
CA PHE A 73 4.81 -6.99 12.94
C PHE A 73 5.66 -8.25 12.80
N SER A 74 5.15 -9.39 13.21
CA SER A 74 5.91 -10.64 13.26
C SER A 74 5.07 -11.82 12.75
N ASP A 75 5.75 -12.84 12.26
CA ASP A 75 5.19 -14.18 12.01
C ASP A 75 6.26 -15.25 12.27
N GLU A 76 6.02 -16.48 11.88
CA GLU A 76 6.96 -17.60 12.01
C GLU A 76 8.24 -17.44 11.19
N HIS A 77 8.28 -16.49 10.24
CA HIS A 77 9.42 -16.23 9.37
C HIS A 77 10.33 -15.12 9.90
N GLY A 78 9.83 -14.28 10.83
CA GLY A 78 10.64 -13.24 11.45
C GLY A 78 9.88 -12.05 12.01
N ASP A 79 10.67 -11.05 12.40
CA ASP A 79 10.19 -9.77 12.92
C ASP A 79 10.40 -8.68 11.85
N TYR A 80 9.36 -7.92 11.57
CA TYR A 80 9.35 -6.87 10.54
C TYR A 80 9.17 -5.51 11.22
N GLY A 81 10.23 -4.70 11.21
CA GLY A 81 10.22 -3.34 11.78
C GLY A 81 9.67 -2.30 10.80
N PRO A 82 9.53 -1.03 11.25
CA PRO A 82 9.01 0.06 10.43
C PRO A 82 9.84 0.27 9.16
N GLY A 83 9.17 0.33 8.01
CA GLY A 83 9.76 0.42 6.67
C GLY A 83 10.01 -0.94 6.03
N THR A 84 9.73 -2.07 6.68
CA THR A 84 9.78 -3.37 6.00
C THR A 84 8.57 -3.54 5.09
N TYR A 85 8.84 -3.84 3.82
CA TYR A 85 7.83 -4.21 2.82
C TYR A 85 7.88 -5.71 2.55
N VAL A 86 6.72 -6.36 2.58
CA VAL A 86 6.59 -7.81 2.36
C VAL A 86 5.50 -8.10 1.34
N ARG A 87 5.75 -9.10 0.49
CA ARG A 87 4.76 -9.72 -0.41
C ARG A 87 4.67 -11.21 -0.14
N ASN A 88 3.47 -11.65 0.10
CA ASN A 88 3.09 -13.03 0.34
C ASN A 88 2.23 -13.51 -0.85
N PRO A 89 2.76 -14.32 -1.77
CA PRO A 89 2.06 -14.77 -2.98
C PRO A 89 0.78 -15.56 -2.68
N VAL A 90 -0.03 -15.75 -3.73
CA VAL A 90 -1.22 -16.59 -3.67
C VAL A 90 -0.85 -18.00 -3.18
N GLY A 91 -1.58 -18.50 -2.16
CA GLY A 91 -1.35 -19.80 -1.56
C GLY A 91 -0.33 -19.82 -0.40
N SER A 92 0.40 -18.73 -0.16
CA SER A 92 1.23 -18.58 1.04
C SER A 92 0.36 -18.53 2.30
N SER A 93 0.95 -18.88 3.44
CA SER A 93 0.27 -18.83 4.74
C SER A 93 1.22 -18.37 5.82
N HIS A 94 0.69 -17.72 6.84
CA HIS A 94 1.43 -17.37 8.05
C HIS A 94 0.52 -17.26 9.27
N THR A 95 1.14 -17.09 10.44
CA THR A 95 0.48 -16.83 11.72
C THR A 95 0.98 -15.52 12.28
N PRO A 96 0.37 -14.38 11.91
CA PRO A 96 0.87 -13.07 12.31
C PRO A 96 0.58 -12.75 13.76
N PHE A 97 1.51 -12.03 14.40
CA PHE A 97 1.39 -11.53 15.76
C PHE A 97 2.18 -10.23 15.93
N SER A 98 1.95 -9.56 17.07
CA SER A 98 2.79 -8.44 17.48
C SER A 98 2.97 -8.45 18.99
N LYS A 99 4.20 -8.62 19.46
CA LYS A 99 4.52 -8.59 20.90
C LYS A 99 4.51 -7.17 21.46
N GLN A 100 4.96 -6.21 20.65
CA GLN A 100 5.12 -4.81 21.08
C GLN A 100 4.02 -3.88 20.58
N GLY A 101 3.13 -4.41 19.76
CA GLY A 101 2.21 -3.63 18.96
C GLY A 101 2.84 -3.16 17.66
N GLY A 102 2.00 -2.95 16.64
CA GLY A 102 2.45 -2.49 15.35
C GLY A 102 1.32 -2.02 14.46
N THR A 103 1.66 -1.24 13.45
CA THR A 103 0.70 -0.75 12.45
C THR A 103 1.24 -1.03 11.07
N ILE A 104 0.43 -1.64 10.22
CA ILE A 104 0.77 -1.94 8.84
C ILE A 104 -0.22 -1.29 7.86
N PHE A 105 0.27 -0.92 6.69
CA PHE A 105 -0.55 -0.70 5.50
C PHE A 105 -0.61 -2.02 4.74
N VAL A 106 -1.80 -2.55 4.50
CA VAL A 106 -1.98 -3.89 3.91
C VAL A 106 -2.94 -3.87 2.73
N LYS A 107 -2.63 -4.67 1.72
CA LYS A 107 -3.46 -4.92 0.53
C LYS A 107 -3.69 -6.42 0.40
N LEU A 108 -4.96 -6.82 0.33
CA LEU A 108 -5.41 -8.21 0.32
C LEU A 108 -6.15 -8.54 -0.98
N GLN A 109 -5.96 -9.74 -1.50
CA GLN A 109 -6.67 -10.29 -2.67
C GLN A 109 -6.49 -9.42 -3.94
N GLN A 110 -5.25 -8.94 -4.19
CA GLN A 110 -4.95 -8.01 -5.28
C GLN A 110 -3.80 -8.47 -6.18
N PHE A 111 -3.30 -9.70 -6.01
CA PHE A 111 -2.20 -10.21 -6.80
C PHE A 111 -2.70 -10.81 -8.12
N HIS A 112 -1.87 -10.69 -9.14
CA HIS A 112 -2.03 -11.52 -10.32
C HIS A 112 -1.81 -13.00 -9.93
N PRO A 113 -2.70 -13.94 -10.32
CA PRO A 113 -2.59 -15.33 -9.86
C PRO A 113 -1.27 -16.03 -10.22
N LEU A 114 -0.59 -15.58 -11.27
CA LEU A 114 0.70 -16.13 -11.71
C LEU A 114 1.91 -15.41 -11.10
N ASP A 115 1.71 -14.31 -10.36
CA ASP A 115 2.78 -13.66 -9.61
C ASP A 115 3.05 -14.42 -8.31
N GLN A 116 4.01 -15.33 -8.36
CA GLN A 116 4.41 -16.19 -7.26
C GLN A 116 5.71 -15.73 -6.58
N THR A 117 6.13 -14.47 -6.80
CA THR A 117 7.38 -13.94 -6.28
C THR A 117 7.20 -13.43 -4.84
N PRO A 118 7.77 -14.09 -3.83
CA PRO A 118 7.82 -13.56 -2.48
C PRO A 118 8.83 -12.41 -2.42
N VAL A 119 8.54 -11.37 -1.65
CA VAL A 119 9.43 -10.22 -1.45
C VAL A 119 9.48 -9.87 0.02
N CYS A 120 10.70 -9.57 0.52
CA CYS A 120 10.90 -8.95 1.83
C CYS A 120 12.04 -7.93 1.69
N VAL A 121 11.74 -6.64 1.88
CA VAL A 121 12.70 -5.53 1.71
C VAL A 121 12.69 -4.65 2.95
N ASP A 122 13.84 -4.53 3.61
CA ASP A 122 14.08 -3.45 4.57
C ASP A 122 14.40 -2.17 3.79
N THR A 123 13.42 -1.28 3.66
CA THR A 123 13.55 -0.04 2.87
C THR A 123 14.51 0.97 3.46
N LYS A 124 14.91 0.81 4.73
CA LYS A 124 15.91 1.66 5.39
C LYS A 124 17.33 1.26 5.01
N ALA A 125 17.56 -0.04 4.78
CA ALA A 125 18.85 -0.57 4.37
C ALA A 125 19.01 -0.64 2.84
N ALA A 126 17.92 -0.50 2.08
CA ALA A 126 17.92 -0.64 0.63
C ALA A 126 18.50 0.58 -0.08
N CYS A 127 19.04 0.36 -1.29
CA CYS A 127 19.63 1.41 -2.11
C CYS A 127 18.58 2.14 -2.95
N TRP A 128 18.43 3.43 -2.72
CA TRP A 128 17.57 4.31 -3.50
C TRP A 128 18.24 4.70 -4.83
N GLN A 129 17.45 4.81 -5.86
CA GLN A 129 17.92 5.17 -7.22
C GLN A 129 17.45 6.59 -7.56
N GLY A 130 18.24 7.32 -8.35
CA GLY A 130 17.81 8.60 -8.91
C GLY A 130 16.60 8.42 -9.84
N GLY A 131 15.61 9.29 -9.70
CA GLY A 131 14.45 9.34 -10.59
C GLY A 131 14.78 10.02 -11.92
N SER A 132 13.75 10.16 -12.77
CA SER A 132 13.85 10.86 -14.08
C SER A 132 13.93 12.38 -13.95
N VAL A 133 13.69 12.92 -12.76
CA VAL A 133 13.75 14.36 -12.43
C VAL A 133 14.63 14.54 -11.22
N ASP A 134 15.47 15.59 -11.23
CA ASP A 134 16.29 15.96 -10.08
C ASP A 134 15.40 16.25 -8.85
N GLY A 135 15.82 15.76 -7.70
CA GLY A 135 15.05 15.85 -6.45
C GLY A 135 13.97 14.77 -6.28
N ILE A 136 13.88 13.82 -7.21
CA ILE A 136 13.08 12.61 -7.04
C ILE A 136 14.01 11.39 -6.95
N THR A 137 13.81 10.57 -5.92
CA THR A 137 14.46 9.26 -5.83
C THR A 137 13.42 8.17 -5.65
N ALA A 138 13.71 6.99 -6.16
CA ALA A 138 12.83 5.83 -6.12
C ALA A 138 13.53 4.63 -5.50
N LEU A 139 12.77 3.85 -4.75
CA LEU A 139 13.14 2.52 -4.31
C LEU A 139 12.15 1.53 -4.91
N PRO A 140 12.51 0.79 -5.97
CA PRO A 140 11.68 -0.28 -6.50
C PRO A 140 11.50 -1.37 -5.44
N LEU A 141 10.26 -1.79 -5.22
CA LEU A 141 9.90 -2.86 -4.28
C LEU A 141 9.50 -4.14 -5.00
N HIS A 142 8.70 -4.01 -6.06
CA HIS A 142 8.23 -5.14 -6.86
C HIS A 142 7.79 -4.70 -8.26
N GLN A 143 7.93 -5.62 -9.22
CA GLN A 143 7.36 -5.48 -10.56
C GLN A 143 6.89 -6.83 -11.08
N TYR A 144 5.69 -6.85 -11.65
CA TYR A 144 5.14 -7.98 -12.38
C TYR A 144 4.27 -7.46 -13.52
N GLU A 145 4.60 -7.78 -14.76
CA GLU A 145 3.97 -7.22 -15.97
C GLU A 145 3.88 -5.69 -15.91
N ASN A 146 2.66 -5.14 -15.88
CA ASN A 146 2.40 -3.71 -15.80
C ASN A 146 2.30 -3.19 -14.35
N GLU A 147 2.19 -4.08 -13.37
CA GLU A 147 2.18 -3.72 -11.96
C GLU A 147 3.58 -3.32 -11.51
N VAL A 148 3.70 -2.14 -10.91
CA VAL A 148 4.94 -1.66 -10.29
C VAL A 148 4.62 -1.12 -8.90
N VAL A 149 5.41 -1.53 -7.91
CA VAL A 149 5.35 -1.05 -6.53
C VAL A 149 6.67 -0.40 -6.17
N SER A 150 6.63 0.82 -5.66
CA SER A 150 7.83 1.58 -5.28
C SER A 150 7.58 2.49 -4.09
N LEU A 151 8.64 2.82 -3.36
CA LEU A 151 8.67 4.06 -2.57
C LEU A 151 9.28 5.16 -3.41
N ILE A 152 8.71 6.36 -3.31
CA ILE A 152 9.19 7.56 -3.98
C ILE A 152 9.44 8.64 -2.93
N LYS A 153 10.63 9.22 -2.96
CA LYS A 153 10.97 10.41 -2.18
C LYS A 153 11.07 11.60 -3.11
N CYS A 154 10.37 12.68 -2.78
CA CYS A 154 10.37 13.93 -3.50
C CYS A 154 10.91 15.02 -2.59
N GLU A 155 11.92 15.77 -3.05
CA GLU A 155 12.46 16.92 -2.33
C GLU A 155 11.50 18.12 -2.35
N PRO A 156 11.66 19.09 -1.44
CA PRO A 156 10.85 20.29 -1.42
C PRO A 156 10.94 21.08 -2.74
N GLY A 157 9.79 21.55 -3.22
CA GLY A 157 9.68 22.38 -4.43
C GLY A 157 9.70 21.63 -5.76
N VAL A 158 9.76 20.30 -5.73
CA VAL A 158 9.87 19.47 -6.95
C VAL A 158 8.49 19.06 -7.45
N SER A 159 8.35 19.05 -8.78
CA SER A 159 7.17 18.51 -9.50
C SER A 159 7.49 17.15 -10.08
N PHE A 160 6.50 16.25 -10.03
CA PHE A 160 6.61 14.94 -10.65
C PHE A 160 6.53 15.07 -12.17
N PRO A 161 7.15 14.14 -12.92
CA PRO A 161 7.00 14.11 -14.37
C PRO A 161 5.52 13.98 -14.75
N ASP A 162 5.17 14.64 -15.84
CA ASP A 162 3.85 14.52 -16.43
C ASP A 162 3.65 13.09 -16.98
N SER A 163 2.64 12.40 -16.50
CA SER A 163 2.41 11.00 -16.89
C SER A 163 0.93 10.63 -16.81
N VAL A 164 0.49 9.82 -17.76
CA VAL A 164 -0.83 9.18 -17.74
C VAL A 164 -0.70 7.80 -17.13
N GLN A 165 -1.48 7.52 -16.11
CA GLN A 165 -1.49 6.22 -15.42
C GLN A 165 -2.39 5.24 -16.17
N ALA A 166 -1.87 4.61 -17.23
CA ALA A 166 -2.65 3.73 -18.09
C ALA A 166 -3.39 2.61 -17.35
N GLY A 167 -2.74 2.00 -16.35
CA GLY A 167 -3.34 0.95 -15.52
C GLY A 167 -3.86 1.43 -14.16
N GLY A 168 -4.01 2.76 -13.99
CA GLY A 168 -4.35 3.37 -12.71
C GLY A 168 -3.24 3.30 -11.66
N GLU A 169 -3.47 3.95 -10.54
CA GLU A 169 -2.50 3.95 -9.44
C GLU A 169 -3.17 4.05 -8.07
N GLU A 170 -2.45 3.63 -7.06
CA GLU A 170 -2.71 3.92 -5.66
C GLU A 170 -1.48 4.54 -5.01
N VAL A 171 -1.70 5.56 -4.19
CA VAL A 171 -0.66 6.28 -3.44
C VAL A 171 -1.03 6.30 -1.98
N LEU A 172 -0.07 6.05 -1.08
CA LEU A 172 -0.16 6.40 0.34
C LEU A 172 0.92 7.42 0.65
N VAL A 173 0.54 8.57 1.20
CA VAL A 173 1.49 9.57 1.70
C VAL A 173 2.02 9.09 3.04
N LEU A 174 3.29 8.66 3.05
CA LEU A 174 3.98 8.13 4.24
C LEU A 174 4.55 9.26 5.11
N ASP A 175 4.96 10.36 4.46
CA ASP A 175 5.47 11.55 5.15
C ASP A 175 5.39 12.77 4.23
N GLY A 176 5.32 13.99 4.82
CA GLY A 176 5.23 15.24 4.09
C GLY A 176 3.87 15.47 3.45
N VAL A 177 3.85 16.21 2.33
CA VAL A 177 2.62 16.63 1.63
C VAL A 177 2.76 16.45 0.13
N LEU A 178 1.91 15.61 -0.47
CA LEU A 178 1.71 15.54 -1.91
C LEU A 178 0.60 16.52 -2.31
N SER A 179 0.74 17.15 -3.46
CA SER A 179 -0.28 18.06 -4.03
C SER A 179 -0.53 17.76 -5.50
N ASP A 180 -1.74 18.04 -5.94
CA ASP A 180 -2.12 18.11 -7.35
C ASP A 180 -3.12 19.26 -7.57
N GLU A 181 -3.68 19.39 -8.76
CA GLU A 181 -4.70 20.39 -9.11
C GLU A 181 -6.01 20.24 -8.34
N LEU A 182 -6.23 19.11 -7.66
CA LEU A 182 -7.47 18.80 -6.94
C LEU A 182 -7.33 18.96 -5.41
N GLY A 183 -6.09 19.08 -4.90
CA GLY A 183 -5.90 19.28 -3.46
C GLY A 183 -4.49 19.06 -2.93
N HIS A 184 -4.42 19.05 -1.60
CA HIS A 184 -3.21 18.78 -0.82
C HIS A 184 -3.44 17.57 0.07
N TYR A 185 -2.49 16.65 0.07
CA TYR A 185 -2.62 15.35 0.70
C TYR A 185 -1.49 15.17 1.70
N GLU A 186 -1.82 15.25 2.97
CA GLU A 186 -0.88 15.10 4.08
C GLU A 186 -0.62 13.63 4.39
N LYS A 187 0.37 13.37 5.23
CA LYS A 187 0.68 12.06 5.78
C LYS A 187 -0.59 11.30 6.19
N GLY A 188 -0.66 10.03 5.84
CA GLY A 188 -1.80 9.15 6.10
C GLY A 188 -2.89 9.20 5.02
N THR A 189 -2.80 10.11 4.05
CA THR A 189 -3.75 10.16 2.94
C THR A 189 -3.46 9.04 1.93
N TRP A 190 -4.46 8.22 1.68
CA TRP A 190 -4.51 7.27 0.58
C TRP A 190 -5.31 7.85 -0.58
N ILE A 191 -4.76 7.69 -1.78
CA ILE A 191 -5.36 8.15 -3.03
C ILE A 191 -5.41 6.96 -3.98
N ARG A 192 -6.54 6.77 -4.65
CA ARG A 192 -6.67 5.89 -5.81
C ARG A 192 -7.12 6.68 -7.02
N ASN A 193 -6.33 6.67 -8.06
CA ASN A 193 -6.62 7.26 -9.35
C ASN A 193 -6.97 6.15 -10.36
N PRO A 194 -8.10 6.25 -11.09
CA PRO A 194 -8.53 5.23 -12.04
C PRO A 194 -7.58 5.12 -13.24
N PRO A 195 -7.69 4.03 -14.04
CA PRO A 195 -6.97 3.91 -15.30
C PRO A 195 -7.17 5.12 -16.21
N ALA A 196 -6.14 5.48 -16.97
CA ALA A 196 -6.07 6.63 -17.86
C ALA A 196 -6.22 8.01 -17.16
N SER A 197 -6.08 8.06 -15.84
CA SER A 197 -6.06 9.32 -15.11
C SER A 197 -4.74 10.08 -15.33
N HIS A 198 -4.84 11.38 -15.17
CA HIS A 198 -3.73 12.31 -15.31
C HIS A 198 -3.81 13.35 -14.19
N GLN A 199 -2.71 13.55 -13.45
CA GLN A 199 -2.57 14.56 -12.40
C GLN A 199 -1.21 15.23 -12.48
N GLN A 200 -1.17 16.54 -12.35
CA GLN A 200 0.06 17.32 -12.23
C GLN A 200 0.49 17.38 -10.76
N ARG A 201 1.30 16.45 -10.35
CA ARG A 201 1.71 16.30 -8.95
C ARG A 201 2.97 17.08 -8.63
N TYR A 202 3.00 17.63 -7.42
CA TYR A 202 4.17 18.34 -6.89
C TYR A 202 4.18 18.24 -5.36
N SER A 203 5.33 18.55 -4.76
CA SER A 203 5.43 18.71 -3.31
C SER A 203 6.20 19.98 -2.97
N LYS A 204 5.57 20.91 -2.26
CA LYS A 204 6.22 22.14 -1.78
C LYS A 204 7.16 21.89 -0.60
N GLN A 205 6.83 20.93 0.23
CA GLN A 205 7.52 20.64 1.50
C GLN A 205 8.38 19.37 1.43
N GLY A 206 8.31 18.65 0.31
CA GLY A 206 8.83 17.29 0.18
C GLY A 206 7.81 16.25 0.66
N CYS A 207 7.96 15.03 0.16
CA CYS A 207 7.12 13.92 0.58
C CYS A 207 7.81 12.57 0.38
N LEU A 208 7.35 11.58 1.14
CA LEU A 208 7.65 10.16 0.96
C LEU A 208 6.35 9.43 0.65
N LEU A 209 6.34 8.68 -0.44
CA LEU A 209 5.14 8.01 -0.95
C LEU A 209 5.38 6.51 -1.11
N TYR A 210 4.39 5.70 -0.77
CA TYR A 210 4.20 4.38 -1.36
C TYR A 210 3.35 4.57 -2.60
N ILE A 211 3.78 4.01 -3.73
CA ILE A 211 3.05 4.07 -5.01
C ILE A 211 2.94 2.67 -5.60
N LYS A 212 1.73 2.29 -6.00
CA LYS A 212 1.44 1.09 -6.78
C LYS A 212 0.71 1.49 -8.04
N THR A 213 1.24 1.12 -9.20
CA THR A 213 0.68 1.45 -10.52
C THR A 213 0.36 0.20 -11.33
N GLY A 214 -0.48 0.32 -12.34
CA GLY A 214 -0.75 -0.73 -13.34
C GLY A 214 -1.72 -1.83 -12.93
N HIS A 215 -2.13 -1.90 -11.67
CA HIS A 215 -2.90 -2.99 -11.07
C HIS A 215 -4.43 -2.81 -11.10
N LEU A 216 -4.92 -1.64 -11.54
CA LEU A 216 -6.36 -1.33 -11.60
C LEU A 216 -6.96 -1.55 -12.99
N ALA A 217 -6.14 -1.76 -14.01
CA ALA A 217 -6.63 -2.17 -15.31
C ALA A 217 -7.40 -3.50 -15.17
N ALA A 218 -8.58 -3.60 -15.75
CA ALA A 218 -9.30 -4.87 -15.80
C ALA A 218 -8.36 -5.93 -16.35
N SER A 219 -8.05 -6.94 -15.53
CA SER A 219 -7.36 -8.13 -16.04
C SER A 219 -8.14 -8.58 -17.25
N SER A 220 -7.54 -8.54 -18.43
CA SER A 220 -8.09 -9.19 -19.60
C SER A 220 -8.35 -10.62 -19.15
N LYS A 221 -9.64 -10.98 -19.07
CA LYS A 221 -10.06 -12.33 -18.71
C LYS A 221 -9.29 -13.25 -19.64
N VAL A 222 -8.36 -14.01 -19.08
CA VAL A 222 -7.80 -15.18 -19.76
C VAL A 222 -8.99 -16.10 -19.96
N GLY A 223 -9.47 -16.16 -21.22
CA GLY A 223 -10.57 -17.00 -21.64
C GLY A 223 -10.21 -18.47 -21.67
#